data_661948a08d5e0b7980ab9731c1957cd5
#
_entry.id   661948a08d5e0b7980ab9731c1957cd5
#
_cell.length_a   1.000
_cell.length_b   1.000
_cell.length_c   1.000
_cell.angle_alpha   90.00
_cell.angle_beta   90.00
_cell.angle_gamma   90.00
#
_symmetry.space_group_name_H-M   'P 1'
#
loop_
_entity.id
_entity.type
_entity.pdbx_description
1 polymer ?
#
loop_
_entity_poly.entity_id
_entity_poly.type
_entity_poly.pdbx_seq_one_letter_code
_entity_poly.pdbx_strand_id
1 'polypeptide(L)'
;MRKVSPGLVCIVLGVVLLLAAGGLYAYNRCEDAHAGAEAQTVVADLQQKVENPEPEAESGPLDPELPVVEIDGNEYVGEISIPAIGIDLPVMSEWSYPRLKIAPCRQFGSSRTDDLVIAAHNYESHFGKLTSLTAGDSVTFTDMDGIVNEYVVNKVEVLDPHSVEEVEHSGYALVLYTCTYGGKTRVTVFCDRAS
;
A
#
# COMPACT_ATOMS: atom_id res chain seq x y z
N MET A 1 -50.49 -29.62 7.60
CA MET A 1 -49.18 -28.98 7.34
C MET A 1 -49.43 -27.81 6.36
N ARG A 2 -49.15 -26.57 6.78
CA ARG A 2 -49.33 -25.38 5.92
C ARG A 2 -48.23 -25.42 4.84
N LYS A 3 -48.61 -25.50 3.56
CA LYS A 3 -47.67 -25.41 2.43
C LYS A 3 -47.11 -23.99 2.39
N VAL A 4 -45.80 -23.85 2.57
CA VAL A 4 -45.12 -22.56 2.42
C VAL A 4 -45.22 -22.14 0.95
N SER A 5 -45.69 -20.93 0.70
CA SER A 5 -45.83 -20.47 -0.69
C SER A 5 -44.43 -20.21 -1.30
N PRO A 6 -44.20 -20.57 -2.57
CA PRO A 6 -42.90 -20.32 -3.23
C PRO A 6 -42.46 -18.85 -3.18
N GLY A 7 -43.43 -17.92 -3.26
CA GLY A 7 -43.13 -16.49 -3.12
C GLY A 7 -42.58 -16.08 -1.75
N LEU A 8 -43.08 -16.68 -0.67
CA LEU A 8 -42.53 -16.41 0.67
C LEU A 8 -41.10 -16.91 0.80
N VAL A 9 -40.78 -18.07 0.23
CA VAL A 9 -39.41 -18.61 0.21
C VAL A 9 -38.47 -17.67 -0.53
N CYS A 10 -38.87 -17.16 -1.70
CA CYS A 10 -38.06 -16.18 -2.47
C CYS A 10 -37.82 -14.88 -1.69
N ILE A 11 -38.87 -14.35 -1.00
CA ILE A 11 -38.71 -13.14 -0.19
C ILE A 11 -37.71 -13.36 0.98
N VAL A 12 -37.88 -14.47 1.70
CA VAL A 12 -36.96 -14.79 2.82
C VAL A 12 -35.53 -14.96 2.32
N LEU A 13 -35.33 -15.68 1.21
CA LEU A 13 -34.00 -15.85 0.62
C LEU A 13 -33.42 -14.50 0.18
N GLY A 14 -34.19 -13.64 -0.44
CA GLY A 14 -33.77 -12.30 -0.84
C GLY A 14 -33.34 -11.43 0.36
N VAL A 15 -34.12 -11.46 1.45
CA VAL A 15 -33.77 -10.74 2.67
C VAL A 15 -32.47 -11.29 3.30
N VAL A 16 -32.29 -12.62 3.35
CA VAL A 16 -31.06 -13.25 3.88
C VAL A 16 -29.85 -12.83 3.03
N LEU A 17 -29.96 -12.82 1.70
CA LEU A 17 -28.86 -12.39 0.84
C LEU A 17 -28.51 -10.91 1.02
N LEU A 18 -29.51 -10.04 1.18
CA LEU A 18 -29.27 -8.61 1.46
C LEU A 18 -28.60 -8.40 2.82
N LEU A 19 -29.00 -9.12 3.86
CA LEU A 19 -28.35 -9.05 5.15
C LEU A 19 -26.92 -9.59 5.11
N ALA A 20 -26.68 -10.67 4.39
CA ALA A 20 -25.34 -11.22 4.20
C ALA A 20 -24.43 -10.23 3.44
N ALA A 21 -24.93 -9.62 2.37
CA ALA A 21 -24.19 -8.61 1.60
C ALA A 21 -23.89 -7.36 2.45
N GLY A 22 -24.88 -6.86 3.20
CA GLY A 22 -24.69 -5.74 4.12
C GLY A 22 -23.70 -6.05 5.25
N GLY A 23 -23.74 -7.25 5.80
CA GLY A 23 -22.79 -7.72 6.82
C GLY A 23 -21.36 -7.80 6.27
N LEU A 24 -21.18 -8.35 5.07
CA LEU A 24 -19.88 -8.43 4.42
C LEU A 24 -19.32 -7.03 4.08
N TYR A 25 -20.17 -6.14 3.59
CA TYR A 25 -19.78 -4.75 3.34
C TYR A 25 -19.30 -4.04 4.63
N ALA A 26 -20.08 -4.16 5.71
CA ALA A 26 -19.72 -3.57 6.99
C ALA A 26 -18.41 -4.15 7.56
N TYR A 27 -18.21 -5.47 7.43
CA TYR A 27 -16.99 -6.14 7.82
C TYR A 27 -15.77 -5.59 7.06
N ASN A 28 -15.84 -5.52 5.72
CA ASN A 28 -14.75 -5.00 4.89
C ASN A 28 -14.43 -3.52 5.21
N ARG A 29 -15.45 -2.70 5.49
CA ARG A 29 -15.23 -1.29 5.89
C ARG A 29 -14.58 -1.17 7.27
N CYS A 30 -14.90 -2.09 8.18
CA CYS A 30 -14.28 -2.12 9.50
C CYS A 30 -12.80 -2.55 9.41
N GLU A 31 -12.47 -3.56 8.60
CA GLU A 31 -11.08 -3.97 8.37
C GLU A 31 -10.25 -2.84 7.73
N ASP A 32 -10.79 -2.16 6.71
CA ASP A 32 -10.15 -1.02 6.05
C ASP A 32 -9.86 0.11 7.06
N ALA A 33 -10.86 0.49 7.86
CA ALA A 33 -10.69 1.54 8.87
C ALA A 33 -9.67 1.16 9.96
N HIS A 34 -9.61 -0.12 10.35
CA HIS A 34 -8.67 -0.61 11.33
C HIS A 34 -7.23 -0.57 10.80
N ALA A 35 -7.00 -1.08 9.57
CA ALA A 35 -5.71 -1.04 8.92
C ALA A 35 -5.20 0.40 8.75
N GLY A 36 -6.07 1.34 8.34
CA GLY A 36 -5.71 2.75 8.25
C GLY A 36 -5.33 3.38 9.59
N ALA A 37 -6.04 3.05 10.68
CA ALA A 37 -5.74 3.58 12.01
C ALA A 37 -4.42 3.03 12.57
N GLU A 38 -4.13 1.74 12.38
CA GLU A 38 -2.85 1.13 12.76
C GLU A 38 -1.69 1.76 11.99
N ALA A 39 -1.82 1.93 10.68
CA ALA A 39 -0.81 2.57 9.84
C ALA A 39 -0.49 3.99 10.32
N GLN A 40 -1.49 4.81 10.67
CA GLN A 40 -1.27 6.17 11.17
C GLN A 40 -0.52 6.22 12.52
N THR A 41 -0.74 5.25 13.39
CA THR A 41 0.02 5.15 14.65
C THR A 41 1.49 4.89 14.38
N VAL A 42 1.78 3.96 13.46
CA VAL A 42 3.15 3.62 13.07
C VAL A 42 3.85 4.80 12.38
N VAL A 43 3.14 5.55 11.51
CA VAL A 43 3.70 6.77 10.87
C VAL A 43 4.17 7.76 11.92
N ALA A 44 3.37 8.02 12.96
CA ALA A 44 3.77 8.95 14.02
C ALA A 44 5.03 8.49 14.76
N ASP A 45 5.16 7.19 15.03
CA ASP A 45 6.33 6.61 15.70
C ASP A 45 7.58 6.64 14.78
N LEU A 46 7.41 6.40 13.48
CA LEU A 46 8.51 6.50 12.49
C LEU A 46 9.01 7.95 12.39
N GLN A 47 8.11 8.92 12.26
CA GLN A 47 8.47 10.34 12.17
C GLN A 47 9.25 10.79 13.41
N GLN A 48 8.84 10.34 14.61
CA GLN A 48 9.58 10.64 15.82
C GLN A 48 11.02 10.04 15.83
N LYS A 49 11.21 8.85 15.26
CA LYS A 49 12.53 8.20 15.15
C LYS A 49 13.40 8.90 14.11
N VAL A 50 12.85 9.32 12.97
CA VAL A 50 13.56 10.07 11.94
C VAL A 50 13.96 11.46 12.43
N GLU A 51 13.12 12.15 13.24
CA GLU A 51 13.44 13.45 13.82
C GLU A 51 14.52 13.37 14.92
N ASN A 52 14.65 12.22 15.59
CA ASN A 52 15.63 11.97 16.63
C ASN A 52 16.48 10.74 16.28
N PRO A 53 17.36 10.82 15.27
CA PRO A 53 18.20 9.67 14.90
C PRO A 53 19.11 9.29 16.06
N GLU A 54 19.15 8.00 16.38
CA GLU A 54 20.22 7.48 17.24
C GLU A 54 21.57 7.75 16.54
N PRO A 55 22.63 8.15 17.27
CA PRO A 55 23.87 8.68 16.68
C PRO A 55 24.75 7.57 16.10
N GLU A 56 24.36 6.98 14.98
CA GLU A 56 25.16 6.06 14.18
C GLU A 56 25.09 6.36 12.67
N ALA A 57 25.25 7.64 12.29
CA ALA A 57 25.52 7.96 10.90
C ALA A 57 27.03 7.95 10.66
N GLU A 58 27.61 6.80 10.32
CA GLU A 58 28.95 6.76 9.75
C GLU A 58 28.93 7.53 8.41
N SER A 59 29.86 8.48 8.26
CA SER A 59 30.07 9.26 7.05
C SER A 59 30.78 8.40 5.98
N GLY A 60 30.07 7.38 5.47
CA GLY A 60 30.46 6.51 4.36
C GLY A 60 29.57 6.72 3.12
N PRO A 61 29.89 6.09 1.99
CA PRO A 61 28.95 5.99 0.88
C PRO A 61 27.64 5.36 1.38
N LEU A 62 26.50 5.90 0.97
CA LEU A 62 25.20 5.34 1.34
C LEU A 62 25.12 3.86 0.91
N ASP A 63 24.71 3.01 1.86
CA ASP A 63 24.43 1.62 1.54
C ASP A 63 23.30 1.57 0.50
N PRO A 64 23.41 0.79 -0.57
CA PRO A 64 22.31 0.55 -1.51
C PRO A 64 21.05 -0.02 -0.83
N GLU A 65 21.21 -0.79 0.25
CA GLU A 65 20.08 -1.29 1.03
C GLU A 65 19.46 -0.18 1.88
N LEU A 66 18.13 -0.25 2.02
CA LEU A 66 17.39 0.66 2.89
C LEU A 66 17.61 0.30 4.36
N PRO A 67 17.81 1.29 5.22
CA PRO A 67 17.86 1.06 6.66
C PRO A 67 16.52 0.56 7.18
N VAL A 68 16.56 -0.30 8.19
CA VAL A 68 15.39 -0.95 8.77
C VAL A 68 15.22 -0.53 10.22
N VAL A 69 14.00 -0.16 10.59
CA VAL A 69 13.63 0.14 11.98
C VAL A 69 12.52 -0.80 12.43
N GLU A 70 12.65 -1.37 13.64
CA GLU A 70 11.63 -2.22 14.24
C GLU A 70 10.67 -1.38 15.12
N ILE A 71 9.35 -1.56 14.89
CA ILE A 71 8.26 -1.02 15.73
C ILE A 71 7.26 -2.14 15.98
N ASP A 72 6.98 -2.44 17.23
CA ASP A 72 6.01 -3.47 17.67
C ASP A 72 6.21 -4.84 17.00
N GLY A 73 7.48 -5.25 16.80
CA GLY A 73 7.85 -6.53 16.20
C GLY A 73 7.69 -6.57 14.68
N ASN A 74 7.48 -5.43 14.02
CA ASN A 74 7.46 -5.27 12.58
C ASN A 74 8.62 -4.37 12.12
N GLU A 75 9.18 -4.71 10.98
CA GLU A 75 10.31 -3.99 10.37
C GLU A 75 9.81 -3.05 9.27
N TYR A 76 10.27 -1.81 9.30
CA TYR A 76 9.91 -0.75 8.36
C TYR A 76 11.15 -0.15 7.70
N VAL A 77 11.03 0.27 6.44
CA VAL A 77 12.09 0.89 5.65
C VAL A 77 11.84 2.37 5.33
N GLY A 78 10.66 2.88 5.66
CA GLY A 78 10.33 4.27 5.41
C GLY A 78 8.83 4.55 5.45
N GLU A 79 8.50 5.75 4.99
CA GLU A 79 7.14 6.28 4.84
C GLU A 79 6.89 6.71 3.41
N ILE A 80 5.69 6.43 2.88
CA ILE A 80 5.25 6.90 1.57
C ILE A 80 4.09 7.88 1.72
N SER A 81 4.20 9.05 1.07
CA SER A 81 3.17 10.09 1.01
C SER A 81 2.69 10.29 -0.41
N ILE A 82 1.37 10.30 -0.62
CA ILE A 82 0.73 10.59 -1.92
C ILE A 82 -0.42 11.57 -1.69
N PRO A 83 -0.16 12.88 -1.71
CA PRO A 83 -1.15 13.91 -1.38
C PRO A 83 -2.40 13.88 -2.26
N ALA A 84 -2.25 13.54 -3.55
CA ALA A 84 -3.37 13.50 -4.51
C ALA A 84 -4.49 12.52 -4.10
N ILE A 85 -4.16 11.48 -3.31
CA ILE A 85 -5.13 10.51 -2.80
C ILE A 85 -5.25 10.54 -1.27
N GLY A 86 -4.52 11.46 -0.61
CA GLY A 86 -4.60 11.73 0.82
C GLY A 86 -4.12 10.56 1.69
N ILE A 87 -2.99 9.95 1.34
CA ILE A 87 -2.37 8.88 2.14
C ILE A 87 -0.95 9.27 2.56
N ASP A 88 -0.64 8.92 3.82
CA ASP A 88 0.68 8.87 4.43
C ASP A 88 0.77 7.53 5.15
N LEU A 89 1.67 6.64 4.70
CA LEU A 89 1.68 5.24 5.12
C LEU A 89 3.11 4.75 5.40
N PRO A 90 3.31 3.96 6.47
CA PRO A 90 4.58 3.30 6.71
C PRO A 90 4.80 2.22 5.65
N VAL A 91 6.05 1.94 5.30
CA VAL A 91 6.41 0.89 4.35
C VAL A 91 7.22 -0.19 5.08
N MET A 92 6.69 -1.41 5.11
CA MET A 92 7.34 -2.57 5.72
C MET A 92 8.53 -3.04 4.88
N SER A 93 9.56 -3.58 5.54
CA SER A 93 10.82 -4.02 4.93
C SER A 93 10.66 -5.14 3.90
N GLU A 94 9.72 -6.06 4.13
CA GLU A 94 9.50 -7.23 3.30
C GLU A 94 8.03 -7.46 3.00
N TRP A 95 7.77 -7.96 1.82
CA TRP A 95 6.44 -8.32 1.36
C TRP A 95 5.98 -9.69 1.89
N SER A 96 4.74 -9.74 2.42
CA SER A 96 3.99 -10.97 2.64
C SER A 96 2.49 -10.68 2.72
N TYR A 97 1.64 -11.68 2.43
CA TYR A 97 0.19 -11.50 2.53
C TYR A 97 -0.30 -11.05 3.91
N PRO A 98 0.23 -11.57 5.05
CA PRO A 98 -0.13 -11.06 6.37
C PRO A 98 0.27 -9.60 6.58
N ARG A 99 1.50 -9.22 6.15
CA ARG A 99 2.04 -7.85 6.30
C ARG A 99 1.27 -6.83 5.48
N LEU A 100 0.82 -7.19 4.26
CA LEU A 100 -0.01 -6.31 3.43
C LEU A 100 -1.32 -5.88 4.10
N LYS A 101 -1.82 -6.61 5.08
CA LYS A 101 -3.00 -6.22 5.86
C LYS A 101 -2.70 -5.12 6.87
N ILE A 102 -1.43 -4.97 7.26
CA ILE A 102 -0.95 -3.98 8.23
C ILE A 102 -0.59 -2.69 7.50
N ALA A 103 0.27 -2.78 6.48
CA ALA A 103 0.81 -1.63 5.75
C ALA A 103 1.27 -2.01 4.34
N PRO A 104 1.57 -1.03 3.46
CA PRO A 104 2.38 -1.23 2.26
C PRO A 104 3.69 -1.95 2.57
N CYS A 105 4.17 -2.78 1.64
CA CYS A 105 5.39 -3.55 1.80
C CYS A 105 6.34 -3.32 0.62
N ARG A 106 7.62 -3.17 0.91
CA ARG A 106 8.67 -3.26 -0.11
C ARG A 106 8.65 -4.68 -0.69
N GLN A 107 8.52 -4.79 -1.99
CA GLN A 107 8.63 -6.05 -2.68
C GLN A 107 10.01 -6.25 -3.29
N PHE A 108 10.61 -5.18 -3.81
CA PHE A 108 11.87 -5.22 -4.54
C PHE A 108 12.58 -3.87 -4.45
N GLY A 109 13.90 -3.86 -4.61
CA GLY A 109 14.72 -2.68 -4.84
C GLY A 109 14.82 -1.71 -3.68
N SER A 110 15.34 -0.52 -4.00
CA SER A 110 15.64 0.55 -3.05
C SER A 110 15.44 1.91 -3.69
N SER A 111 15.06 2.92 -2.91
CA SER A 111 15.07 4.32 -3.39
C SER A 111 16.50 4.81 -3.70
N ARG A 112 17.53 4.13 -3.21
CA ARG A 112 18.94 4.45 -3.41
C ARG A 112 19.50 3.88 -4.71
N THR A 113 18.80 2.92 -5.31
CA THR A 113 19.16 2.27 -6.59
C THR A 113 18.19 2.60 -7.72
N ASP A 114 17.16 3.43 -7.46
CA ASP A 114 16.14 3.84 -8.43
C ASP A 114 15.36 2.66 -9.05
N ASP A 115 15.03 1.66 -8.23
CA ASP A 115 14.28 0.47 -8.62
C ASP A 115 13.28 0.00 -7.55
N LEU A 116 12.83 0.94 -6.68
CA LEU A 116 11.95 0.61 -5.56
C LEU A 116 10.56 0.19 -6.03
N VAL A 117 10.10 -0.97 -5.58
CA VAL A 117 8.75 -1.50 -5.82
C VAL A 117 8.01 -1.70 -4.51
N ILE A 118 6.86 -1.03 -4.35
CA ILE A 118 6.00 -1.11 -3.17
C ILE A 118 4.63 -1.66 -3.54
N ALA A 119 4.22 -2.70 -2.83
CA ALA A 119 2.90 -3.31 -2.93
C ALA A 119 2.03 -2.97 -1.72
N ALA A 120 0.73 -2.80 -1.91
CA ALA A 120 -0.22 -2.70 -0.81
C ALA A 120 -1.56 -3.35 -1.15
N HIS A 121 -2.39 -3.57 -0.12
CA HIS A 121 -3.79 -3.95 -0.29
C HIS A 121 -4.58 -2.85 -1.00
N ASN A 122 -5.67 -3.25 -1.68
CA ASN A 122 -6.63 -2.34 -2.30
C ASN A 122 -7.66 -1.77 -1.31
N TYR A 123 -7.27 -1.61 -0.03
CA TYR A 123 -8.03 -0.85 0.95
C TYR A 123 -8.06 0.63 0.54
N GLU A 124 -9.16 1.34 0.81
CA GLU A 124 -9.25 2.78 0.55
C GLU A 124 -8.25 3.58 1.40
N SER A 125 -7.92 3.07 2.58
CA SER A 125 -6.89 3.59 3.49
C SER A 125 -5.46 3.28 3.03
N HIS A 126 -5.27 2.34 2.10
CA HIS A 126 -3.98 2.00 1.51
C HIS A 126 -3.94 2.41 0.02
N PHE A 127 -3.68 1.47 -0.91
CA PHE A 127 -3.51 1.74 -2.34
C PHE A 127 -4.79 1.59 -3.18
N GLY A 128 -5.96 1.47 -2.56
CA GLY A 128 -7.23 1.30 -3.28
C GLY A 128 -7.60 2.46 -4.21
N LYS A 129 -7.02 3.65 -3.97
CA LYS A 129 -7.25 4.85 -4.78
C LYS A 129 -6.20 5.10 -5.87
N LEU A 130 -5.21 4.20 -6.08
CA LEU A 130 -4.16 4.39 -7.10
C LEU A 130 -4.72 4.64 -8.51
N THR A 131 -5.90 4.10 -8.84
CA THR A 131 -6.56 4.35 -10.12
C THR A 131 -6.94 5.81 -10.37
N SER A 132 -6.99 6.64 -9.33
CA SER A 132 -7.32 8.06 -9.46
C SER A 132 -6.11 8.95 -9.71
N LEU A 133 -4.89 8.40 -9.62
CA LEU A 133 -3.66 9.13 -9.92
C LEU A 133 -3.53 9.39 -11.42
N THR A 134 -2.87 10.49 -11.72
CA THR A 134 -2.61 10.95 -13.08
C THR A 134 -1.15 11.36 -13.24
N ALA A 135 -0.65 11.37 -14.48
CA ALA A 135 0.70 11.87 -14.76
C ALA A 135 0.88 13.29 -14.21
N GLY A 136 1.96 13.51 -13.48
CA GLY A 136 2.27 14.78 -12.81
C GLY A 136 1.93 14.82 -11.32
N ASP A 137 1.18 13.85 -10.78
CA ASP A 137 0.95 13.77 -9.33
C ASP A 137 2.26 13.44 -8.60
N SER A 138 2.46 14.08 -7.43
CA SER A 138 3.65 13.87 -6.61
C SER A 138 3.53 12.68 -5.70
N VAL A 139 4.64 11.96 -5.53
CA VAL A 139 4.82 10.88 -4.56
C VAL A 139 6.12 11.12 -3.81
N THR A 140 6.12 10.97 -2.51
CA THR A 140 7.33 11.13 -1.68
C THR A 140 7.58 9.84 -0.91
N PHE A 141 8.81 9.35 -0.89
CA PHE A 141 9.25 8.27 -0.02
C PHE A 141 10.40 8.77 0.86
N THR A 142 10.20 8.71 2.17
CA THR A 142 11.23 9.06 3.16
C THR A 142 11.75 7.78 3.79
N ASP A 143 13.04 7.50 3.66
CA ASP A 143 13.65 6.31 4.27
C ASP A 143 13.95 6.51 5.77
N MET A 144 14.46 5.47 6.44
CA MET A 144 14.70 5.52 7.88
C MET A 144 15.95 6.31 8.28
N ASP A 145 16.77 6.76 7.31
CA ASP A 145 17.83 7.77 7.55
C ASP A 145 17.29 9.20 7.37
N GLY A 146 15.98 9.37 7.09
CA GLY A 146 15.36 10.67 6.85
C GLY A 146 15.62 11.23 5.45
N ILE A 147 16.13 10.42 4.53
CA ILE A 147 16.36 10.85 3.16
C ILE A 147 15.03 10.91 2.42
N VAL A 148 14.65 12.11 2.01
CA VAL A 148 13.43 12.37 1.24
C VAL A 148 13.70 12.13 -0.25
N ASN A 149 12.97 11.21 -0.83
CA ASN A 149 13.00 10.87 -2.24
C ASN A 149 11.71 11.33 -2.90
N GLU A 150 11.81 12.29 -3.81
CA GLU A 150 10.65 12.85 -4.51
C GLU A 150 10.49 12.21 -5.88
N TYR A 151 9.25 11.85 -6.22
CA TYR A 151 8.87 11.22 -7.48
C TYR A 151 7.65 11.91 -8.08
N VAL A 152 7.50 11.72 -9.39
CA VAL A 152 6.35 12.20 -10.16
C VAL A 152 5.74 11.02 -10.92
N VAL A 153 4.43 10.85 -10.82
CA VAL A 153 3.70 9.84 -11.59
C VAL A 153 3.90 10.07 -13.09
N ASN A 154 4.43 9.07 -13.78
CA ASN A 154 4.57 9.06 -15.23
C ASN A 154 3.30 8.48 -15.89
N LYS A 155 2.88 7.28 -15.46
CA LYS A 155 1.72 6.59 -16.00
C LYS A 155 1.07 5.67 -14.97
N VAL A 156 -0.22 5.38 -15.20
CA VAL A 156 -0.98 4.36 -14.46
C VAL A 156 -1.48 3.32 -15.46
N GLU A 157 -1.20 2.06 -15.21
CA GLU A 157 -1.58 0.93 -16.07
C GLU A 157 -2.24 -0.19 -15.27
N VAL A 158 -3.00 -1.04 -15.97
CA VAL A 158 -3.54 -2.26 -15.39
C VAL A 158 -2.83 -3.45 -16.02
N LEU A 159 -2.05 -4.17 -15.22
CA LEU A 159 -1.20 -5.26 -15.64
C LEU A 159 -1.76 -6.64 -15.23
N ASP A 160 -1.28 -7.67 -15.90
CA ASP A 160 -1.49 -9.07 -15.50
C ASP A 160 -0.82 -9.32 -14.11
N PRO A 161 -1.40 -10.15 -13.23
CA PRO A 161 -0.83 -10.42 -11.92
C PRO A 161 0.54 -11.14 -11.98
N HIS A 162 0.93 -11.66 -13.13
CA HIS A 162 2.21 -12.33 -13.33
C HIS A 162 3.28 -11.45 -14.00
N SER A 163 2.98 -10.17 -14.30
CA SER A 163 3.95 -9.21 -14.88
C SER A 163 5.02 -8.75 -13.88
N VAL A 164 5.57 -9.66 -13.06
CA VAL A 164 6.55 -9.33 -12.01
C VAL A 164 7.83 -8.79 -12.65
N GLU A 165 8.37 -9.47 -13.66
CA GLU A 165 9.59 -9.05 -14.36
C GLU A 165 9.42 -7.68 -15.04
N GLU A 166 8.23 -7.38 -15.58
CA GLU A 166 7.92 -6.09 -16.20
C GLU A 166 7.94 -4.96 -15.16
N VAL A 167 7.51 -5.23 -13.94
CA VAL A 167 7.50 -4.28 -12.82
C VAL A 167 8.91 -4.06 -12.27
N GLU A 168 9.63 -5.14 -11.96
CA GLU A 168 10.98 -5.09 -11.35
C GLU A 168 12.04 -4.51 -12.31
N HIS A 169 11.90 -4.73 -13.61
CA HIS A 169 12.83 -4.25 -14.63
C HIS A 169 12.24 -3.14 -15.51
N SER A 170 11.26 -2.41 -14.98
CA SER A 170 10.55 -1.36 -15.72
C SER A 170 11.43 -0.15 -16.09
N GLY A 171 12.54 0.06 -15.37
CA GLY A 171 13.42 1.23 -15.50
C GLY A 171 12.88 2.49 -14.84
N TYR A 172 11.76 2.42 -14.14
CA TYR A 172 11.23 3.51 -13.31
C TYR A 172 11.83 3.48 -11.91
N ALA A 173 12.07 4.67 -11.36
CA ALA A 173 12.71 4.81 -10.06
C ALA A 173 11.82 4.34 -8.88
N LEU A 174 10.49 4.42 -9.06
CA LEU A 174 9.50 3.92 -8.11
C LEU A 174 8.33 3.30 -8.86
N VAL A 175 7.90 2.12 -8.41
CA VAL A 175 6.66 1.48 -8.88
C VAL A 175 5.77 1.14 -7.69
N LEU A 176 4.51 1.56 -7.77
CA LEU A 176 3.47 1.25 -6.77
C LEU A 176 2.43 0.35 -7.41
N TYR A 177 1.96 -0.68 -6.70
CA TYR A 177 0.87 -1.47 -7.22
C TYR A 177 -0.06 -2.05 -6.15
N THR A 178 -1.29 -2.34 -6.58
CA THR A 178 -2.31 -3.01 -5.78
C THR A 178 -3.17 -3.95 -6.62
N CYS A 179 -3.93 -4.82 -5.98
CA CYS A 179 -4.92 -5.66 -6.67
C CYS A 179 -6.10 -4.83 -7.16
N THR A 180 -6.62 -5.17 -8.35
CA THR A 180 -7.96 -4.73 -8.73
C THR A 180 -9.01 -5.48 -7.92
N TYR A 181 -10.27 -4.99 -7.93
CA TYR A 181 -11.36 -5.66 -7.25
C TYR A 181 -11.49 -7.11 -7.78
N GLY A 182 -11.45 -8.08 -6.87
CA GLY A 182 -11.42 -9.51 -7.22
C GLY A 182 -10.06 -10.09 -7.58
N GLY A 183 -8.99 -9.29 -7.53
CA GLY A 183 -7.58 -9.76 -7.58
C GLY A 183 -7.08 -10.27 -8.94
N LYS A 184 -7.87 -10.08 -10.02
CA LYS A 184 -7.55 -10.61 -11.36
C LYS A 184 -6.41 -9.89 -12.07
N THR A 185 -6.22 -8.62 -11.77
CA THR A 185 -5.17 -7.76 -12.35
C THR A 185 -4.56 -6.87 -11.28
N ARG A 186 -3.54 -6.08 -11.66
CA ARG A 186 -2.88 -5.11 -10.78
C ARG A 186 -3.01 -3.71 -11.36
N VAL A 187 -3.46 -2.76 -10.53
CA VAL A 187 -3.27 -1.34 -10.82
C VAL A 187 -1.83 -1.01 -10.49
N THR A 188 -1.09 -0.53 -11.45
CA THR A 188 0.35 -0.25 -11.34
C THR A 188 0.61 1.20 -11.73
N VAL A 189 1.33 1.91 -10.87
CA VAL A 189 1.73 3.31 -11.05
C VAL A 189 3.24 3.34 -11.21
N PHE A 190 3.70 3.91 -12.30
CA PHE A 190 5.11 4.08 -12.62
C PHE A 190 5.51 5.53 -12.39
N CYS A 191 6.57 5.75 -11.63
CA CYS A 191 7.02 7.07 -11.23
C CYS A 191 8.50 7.28 -11.60
N ASP A 192 8.79 8.46 -12.15
CA ASP A 192 10.14 8.96 -12.37
C ASP A 192 10.61 9.74 -11.12
N ARG A 193 11.92 9.86 -10.92
CA ARG A 193 12.45 10.84 -9.97
C ARG A 193 12.03 12.25 -10.36
N ALA A 194 11.62 13.03 -9.39
CA ALA A 194 11.44 14.46 -9.58
C ALA A 194 12.80 15.13 -9.84
N SER A 195 12.85 16.02 -10.84
CA SER A 195 14.06 16.73 -11.26
C SER A 195 14.30 18.00 -10.46
#